data_363c210ca54796bfce241c09c06ba523
#
_entry.id   363c210ca54796bfce241c09c06ba523
#
_cell.length_a   1.000
_cell.length_b   1.000
_cell.length_c   1.000
_cell.angle_alpha   90.00
_cell.angle_beta   90.00
_cell.angle_gamma   90.00
#
_symmetry.space_group_name_H-M   'P 1'
#
loop_
_entity.id
_entity.type
_entity.pdbx_description
1 polymer ?
#
loop_
_entity_poly.entity_id
_entity_poly.type
_entity_poly.pdbx_seq_one_letter_code
_entity_poly.pdbx_strand_id
1 'polypeptide(L)'
;MGKIPENGSEKMKVRKHAKKVTMLEEKILEDGEMNSIEIHDWMNARIRMGVTMNWVGNIMAKSGLFDKTGMQIVRGLTGNYSVAVWDSRRRDANE
;
A
#
# COMPACT_ATOMS: atom_id res chain seq x y z
N MET A 1 1.96 32.40 10.20
CA MET A 1 1.82 32.02 10.03
C MET A 1 2.12 31.19 9.27
N GLY A 2 2.17 30.92 8.87
CA GLY A 2 2.26 30.25 7.96
C GLY A 2 3.14 29.21 8.02
N LYS A 3 3.49 28.73 8.36
CA LYS A 3 4.23 28.03 8.43
C LYS A 3 4.17 26.81 8.11
N ILE A 4 3.88 26.24 7.75
CA ILE A 4 3.71 25.09 7.50
C ILE A 4 4.17 24.63 6.32
N PRO A 5 4.66 24.98 5.56
CA PRO A 5 4.97 24.72 4.30
C PRO A 5 5.42 23.39 3.95
N GLU A 6 6.62 23.05 4.11
CA GLU A 6 7.11 21.87 3.57
C GLU A 6 6.55 20.67 4.17
N ASN A 7 6.50 20.63 5.43
CA ASN A 7 5.95 19.49 6.12
C ASN A 7 4.49 19.35 5.84
N GLY A 8 3.82 20.44 5.64
CA GLY A 8 2.43 20.43 5.30
C GLY A 8 2.19 19.75 3.98
N SER A 9 3.07 19.98 3.04
CA SER A 9 2.94 19.38 1.74
C SER A 9 3.01 17.88 1.78
N GLU A 10 3.97 17.35 2.49
CA GLU A 10 4.08 15.91 2.60
C GLU A 10 2.91 15.31 3.34
N LYS A 11 2.48 15.96 4.39
CA LYS A 11 1.33 15.49 5.13
C LYS A 11 0.08 15.51 4.26
N MET A 12 -0.04 16.52 3.43
CA MET A 12 -1.19 16.61 2.55
C MET A 12 -1.21 15.48 1.54
N LYS A 13 -0.07 15.07 1.05
CA LYS A 13 -0.01 13.95 0.13
C LYS A 13 -0.52 12.68 0.80
N VAL A 14 -0.11 12.43 2.02
CA VAL A 14 -0.57 11.26 2.75
C VAL A 14 -2.06 11.37 2.99
N ARG A 15 -2.54 12.54 3.39
CA ARG A 15 -3.96 12.73 3.61
C ARG A 15 -4.77 12.55 2.36
N LYS A 16 -4.24 13.00 1.23
CA LYS A 16 -4.94 12.90 -0.03
C LYS A 16 -5.28 11.46 -0.35
N HIS A 17 -4.43 10.55 0.07
CA HIS A 17 -4.65 9.12 -0.22
C HIS A 17 -5.16 8.35 1.00
N ALA A 18 -5.46 9.03 2.09
CA ALA A 18 -5.81 8.35 3.32
C ALA A 18 -7.03 7.45 3.18
N LYS A 19 -8.05 7.89 2.47
CA LYS A 19 -9.23 7.08 2.26
C LYS A 19 -8.91 5.82 1.50
N LYS A 20 -8.08 5.95 0.47
CA LYS A 20 -7.71 4.80 -0.37
C LYS A 20 -6.87 3.80 0.41
N VAL A 21 -5.98 4.32 1.23
CA VAL A 21 -5.13 3.47 2.07
C VAL A 21 -5.98 2.76 3.11
N THR A 22 -6.97 3.44 3.69
CA THR A 22 -7.88 2.83 4.65
C THR A 22 -8.69 1.71 4.00
N MET A 23 -9.18 1.96 2.79
CA MET A 23 -9.90 0.94 2.06
C MET A 23 -9.04 -0.28 1.79
N LEU A 24 -7.77 -0.06 1.45
CA LEU A 24 -6.84 -1.15 1.22
C LEU A 24 -6.61 -1.93 2.51
N GLU A 25 -6.47 -1.23 3.62
CA GLU A 25 -6.28 -1.89 4.92
C GLU A 25 -7.46 -2.79 5.23
N GLU A 26 -8.67 -2.31 4.99
CA GLU A 26 -9.86 -3.10 5.21
C GLU A 26 -9.93 -4.31 4.28
N LYS A 27 -9.52 -4.11 3.04
CA LYS A 27 -9.49 -5.20 2.07
C LYS A 27 -8.55 -6.30 2.53
N ILE A 28 -7.38 -5.93 3.02
CA ILE A 28 -6.41 -6.91 3.50
C ILE A 28 -6.90 -7.60 4.76
N LEU A 29 -7.55 -6.86 5.64
CA LEU A 29 -8.11 -7.46 6.85
C LEU A 29 -9.20 -8.47 6.53
N GLU A 30 -9.96 -8.19 5.47
CA GLU A 30 -11.06 -9.06 5.08
C GLU A 30 -10.60 -10.29 4.30
N ASP A 31 -9.73 -10.08 3.33
CA ASP A 31 -9.33 -11.15 2.42
C ASP A 31 -7.99 -11.81 2.72
N GLY A 32 -7.20 -11.24 3.59
CA GLY A 32 -5.88 -11.77 3.92
C GLY A 32 -4.77 -10.98 3.27
N GLU A 33 -3.54 -11.39 3.50
CA GLU A 33 -2.39 -10.66 2.98
C GLU A 33 -2.37 -10.63 1.46
N MET A 34 -1.78 -9.58 0.92
CA MET A 34 -1.72 -9.37 -0.52
C MET A 34 -0.29 -9.03 -0.91
N ASN A 35 0.11 -9.48 -2.09
CA ASN A 35 1.41 -9.09 -2.61
C ASN A 35 1.31 -7.73 -3.32
N SER A 36 2.46 -7.13 -3.62
CA SER A 36 2.50 -5.79 -4.20
C SER A 36 1.77 -5.69 -5.54
N ILE A 37 1.79 -6.76 -6.33
CA ILE A 37 1.11 -6.74 -7.61
C ILE A 37 -0.40 -6.77 -7.41
N GLU A 38 -0.86 -7.59 -6.49
CA GLU A 38 -2.29 -7.65 -6.18
C GLU A 38 -2.79 -6.32 -5.66
N ILE A 39 -1.99 -5.68 -4.81
CA ILE A 39 -2.33 -4.36 -4.27
C ILE A 39 -2.39 -3.34 -5.40
N HIS A 40 -1.39 -3.35 -6.27
CA HIS A 40 -1.34 -2.44 -7.40
C HIS A 40 -2.58 -2.60 -8.29
N ASP A 41 -2.92 -3.83 -8.61
CA ASP A 41 -4.06 -4.09 -9.49
C ASP A 41 -5.37 -3.68 -8.83
N TRP A 42 -5.51 -3.99 -7.55
CA TRP A 42 -6.71 -3.64 -6.82
C TRP A 42 -6.89 -2.13 -6.73
N MET A 43 -5.79 -1.42 -6.46
CA MET A 43 -5.83 0.04 -6.36
C MET A 43 -6.13 0.67 -7.71
N ASN A 44 -5.53 0.14 -8.78
CA ASN A 44 -5.78 0.69 -10.12
C ASN A 44 -7.23 0.51 -10.56
N ALA A 45 -7.88 -0.52 -10.09
CA ALA A 45 -9.27 -0.73 -10.41
C ALA A 45 -10.18 0.31 -9.73
N ARG A 46 -9.68 0.97 -8.71
CA ARG A 46 -10.47 1.91 -7.91
C ARG A 46 -10.03 3.36 -8.02
N ILE A 47 -8.79 3.59 -8.39
CA ILE A 47 -8.28 4.95 -8.50
C ILE A 47 -8.27 5.34 -9.95
N ARG A 48 -9.02 6.40 -10.25
CA ARG A 48 -9.22 6.82 -11.63
C ARG A 48 -7.93 7.04 -12.40
N MET A 49 -6.96 7.68 -11.78
CA MET A 49 -5.69 7.97 -12.44
C MET A 49 -4.68 6.85 -12.31
N GLY A 50 -5.02 5.85 -11.55
CA GLY A 50 -4.12 4.71 -11.35
C GLY A 50 -3.01 5.02 -10.37
N VAL A 51 -2.24 3.99 -10.06
CA VAL A 51 -1.06 4.12 -9.20
C VAL A 51 0.08 3.33 -9.83
N THR A 52 1.30 3.69 -9.50
CA THR A 52 2.47 2.96 -9.97
C THR A 52 2.91 1.96 -8.92
N MET A 53 3.72 0.98 -9.32
CA MET A 53 4.29 0.05 -8.36
C MET A 53 5.17 0.77 -7.34
N ASN A 54 5.84 1.83 -7.78
CA ASN A 54 6.67 2.62 -6.90
C ASN A 54 5.82 3.28 -5.81
N TRP A 55 4.68 3.82 -6.19
CA TRP A 55 3.75 4.42 -5.24
C TRP A 55 3.26 3.39 -4.23
N VAL A 56 2.90 2.20 -4.71
CA VAL A 56 2.44 1.12 -3.84
C VAL A 56 3.52 0.79 -2.82
N GLY A 57 4.75 0.58 -3.29
CA GLY A 57 5.85 0.26 -2.39
C GLY A 57 6.07 1.32 -1.32
N ASN A 58 6.00 2.58 -1.73
CA ASN A 58 6.19 3.68 -0.77
C ASN A 58 5.08 3.74 0.26
N ILE A 59 3.84 3.60 -0.16
CA ILE A 59 2.71 3.64 0.77
C ILE A 59 2.75 2.47 1.74
N MET A 60 3.04 1.27 1.24
CA MET A 60 3.09 0.11 2.12
C MET A 60 4.22 0.22 3.14
N ALA A 61 5.35 0.76 2.73
CA ALA A 61 6.49 0.88 3.63
C ALA A 61 6.37 2.05 4.60
N LYS A 62 5.76 3.15 4.16
CA LYS A 62 5.80 4.40 4.93
C LYS A 62 4.53 4.77 5.67
N SER A 63 3.42 4.15 5.34
CA SER A 63 2.15 4.52 5.99
C SER A 63 2.09 4.09 7.46
N GLY A 64 2.86 3.10 7.83
CA GLY A 64 2.81 2.58 9.20
C GLY A 64 1.63 1.68 9.47
N LEU A 65 0.84 1.36 8.45
CA LEU A 65 -0.37 0.56 8.62
C LEU A 65 -0.19 -0.89 8.21
N PHE A 66 0.91 -1.20 7.56
CA PHE A 66 1.13 -2.54 7.01
C PHE A 66 2.50 -3.07 7.39
N ASP A 67 2.59 -4.39 7.52
CA ASP A 67 3.85 -5.06 7.76
C ASP A 67 4.16 -6.00 6.61
N LYS A 68 5.42 -6.02 6.21
CA LYS A 68 5.87 -6.95 5.18
C LYS A 68 5.98 -8.33 5.82
N THR A 69 5.20 -9.26 5.33
CA THR A 69 5.15 -10.60 5.91
C THR A 69 6.04 -11.59 5.19
N GLY A 70 6.52 -11.25 4.02
CA GLY A 70 7.40 -12.15 3.28
C GLY A 70 7.55 -11.73 1.84
N MET A 71 8.03 -12.66 1.04
CA MET A 71 8.20 -12.46 -0.39
C MET A 71 7.52 -13.58 -1.13
N GLN A 72 7.02 -13.29 -2.30
CA GLN A 72 6.37 -14.27 -3.14
C GLN A 72 7.01 -14.24 -4.51
N ILE A 73 7.23 -15.41 -5.08
CA ILE A 73 7.78 -15.49 -6.42
C ILE A 73 6.65 -15.50 -7.42
N VAL A 74 6.75 -14.61 -8.40
CA VAL A 74 5.73 -14.44 -9.41
C VAL A 74 6.34 -14.69 -10.77
N ARG A 75 5.62 -15.38 -11.64
CA ARG A 75 6.10 -15.62 -12.98
C ARG A 75 5.80 -14.44 -13.86
N GLY A 76 6.82 -13.95 -14.53
CA GLY A 76 6.67 -12.88 -15.50
C GLY A 76 7.00 -13.38 -16.88
N LEU A 77 6.84 -12.52 -17.87
CA LEU A 77 7.13 -12.86 -19.26
C LEU A 77 8.60 -13.15 -19.49
N THR A 78 9.45 -12.49 -18.76
CA THR A 78 10.89 -12.62 -18.93
C THR A 78 11.53 -13.45 -17.84
N GLY A 79 10.74 -14.07 -16.98
CA GLY A 79 11.27 -14.90 -15.92
C GLY A 79 10.55 -14.67 -14.62
N ASN A 80 11.07 -15.26 -13.56
CA ASN A 80 10.46 -15.13 -12.25
C ASN A 80 11.02 -13.92 -11.52
N TYR A 81 10.20 -13.31 -10.69
CA TYR A 81 10.69 -12.22 -9.85
C TYR A 81 9.95 -12.26 -8.51
N SER A 82 10.54 -11.61 -7.52
CA SER A 82 9.98 -11.61 -6.17
C SER A 82 9.23 -10.33 -5.89
N VAL A 83 8.10 -10.44 -5.22
CA VAL A 83 7.35 -9.28 -4.78
C VAL A 83 7.08 -9.41 -3.29
N ALA A 84 7.01 -8.27 -2.61
CA ALA A 84 6.73 -8.25 -1.18
C ALA A 84 5.27 -8.59 -0.92
N VAL A 85 5.03 -9.27 0.19
CA VAL A 85 3.68 -9.59 0.65
C VAL A 85 3.43 -8.77 1.90
N TRP A 86 2.25 -8.20 2.01
CA TRP A 86 1.91 -7.28 3.08
C TRP A 86 0.63 -7.69 3.78
N ASP A 87 0.60 -7.47 5.08
CA ASP A 87 -0.61 -7.66 5.88
C ASP A 87 -0.85 -6.42 6.72
N SER A 88 -2.04 -6.30 7.25
CA SER A 88 -2.38 -5.15 8.06
C SER A 88 -1.82 -5.31 9.47
N ARG A 89 -1.24 -4.23 9.97
CA ARG A 89 -0.76 -4.18 11.34
C ARG A 89 -1.87 -4.36 12.35
N ARG A 90 -3.08 -3.97 11.97
CA ARG A 90 -4.25 -4.11 12.83
C ARG A 90 -4.62 -5.55 13.10
N ARG A 91 -4.22 -6.45 12.23
CA ARG A 91 -4.52 -7.87 12.44
C ARG A 91 -3.85 -8.37 13.73
N ASP A 92 -2.59 -8.00 13.92
CA ASP A 92 -1.89 -8.40 15.13
C ASP A 92 -2.46 -7.70 16.36
N ALA A 93 -2.84 -6.45 16.20
CA ALA A 93 -3.38 -5.71 17.33
C ALA A 93 -4.69 -6.28 17.83
N ASN A 94 -5.44 -6.96 16.98
CA ASN A 94 -6.73 -7.51 17.35
C ASN A 94 -6.62 -8.91 17.93
N GLU A 95 -5.45 -9.45 17.92
CA GLU A 95 -5.21 -10.72 18.54
C GLU A 95 -4.63 -10.53 19.92
#